data_5a4ab5ef986f9b5133f5fef899a63d7e
#
_entry.id   5a4ab5ef986f9b5133f5fef899a63d7e
#
_cell.length_a   1.000
_cell.length_b   1.000
_cell.length_c   1.000
_cell.angle_alpha   90.00
_cell.angle_beta   90.00
_cell.angle_gamma   90.00
#
_symmetry.space_group_name_H-M   'P 1'
#
loop_
_entity.id
_entity.type
_entity.pdbx_description
1 polymer ?
#
loop_
_entity_poly.entity_id
_entity_poly.type
_entity_poly.pdbx_seq_one_letter_code
_entity_poly.pdbx_strand_id
1 'polypeptide(L)'
;MNKNIMTFDEWAILGKDEGMERGHHNSVEHMFKMILKQKYTNYSVMDIGCGNGWVVRKFQEHSACKEAHGLDGANHMIEKAKKNDSIGTYFNANIEDWTPIQKYDIIFSMETLYYFQTPKNIINKIYKDALNNQGMFIMGIDHYRENEESLDWGEKFNLEITTLTIKNWVDIFKQVGFSNITYKQVEAKGSWSGTLIIEGFKL
;
A
#
# COMPACT_ATOMS: atom_id res chain seq x y z
N MET A 1 -5.38 5.56 20.53
CA MET A 1 -5.44 4.59 19.41
C MET A 1 -5.69 5.42 18.14
N ASN A 2 -5.03 5.13 17.04
CA ASN A 2 -5.19 5.86 15.79
C ASN A 2 -6.63 5.71 15.26
N LYS A 3 -7.30 6.82 14.95
CA LYS A 3 -8.71 6.85 14.54
C LYS A 3 -8.97 6.02 13.28
N ASN A 4 -8.09 6.13 12.29
CA ASN A 4 -8.23 5.38 11.04
C ASN A 4 -8.14 3.87 11.29
N ILE A 5 -7.19 3.43 12.12
CA ILE A 5 -7.05 2.02 12.51
C ILE A 5 -8.35 1.50 13.13
N MET A 6 -8.98 2.27 14.03
CA MET A 6 -10.26 1.89 14.64
C MET A 6 -11.38 1.75 13.61
N THR A 7 -11.45 2.68 12.65
CA THR A 7 -12.45 2.65 11.59
C THR A 7 -12.28 1.44 10.69
N PHE A 8 -11.05 1.12 10.28
CA PHE A 8 -10.78 -0.07 9.46
C PHE A 8 -10.99 -1.37 10.21
N ASP A 9 -10.72 -1.38 11.52
CA ASP A 9 -11.00 -2.52 12.36
C ASP A 9 -12.52 -2.82 12.44
N GLU A 10 -13.34 -1.79 12.60
CA GLU A 10 -14.80 -1.90 12.53
C GLU A 10 -15.27 -2.35 11.13
N TRP A 11 -14.67 -1.81 10.06
CA TRP A 11 -15.03 -2.21 8.69
C TRP A 11 -14.72 -3.68 8.43
N ALA A 12 -13.66 -4.22 9.02
CA ALA A 12 -13.39 -5.66 8.96
C ALA A 12 -14.52 -6.48 9.61
N ILE A 13 -14.98 -6.08 10.78
CA ILE A 13 -16.11 -6.74 11.48
C ILE A 13 -17.38 -6.71 10.61
N LEU A 14 -17.63 -5.57 9.94
CA LEU A 14 -18.80 -5.35 9.09
C LEU A 14 -18.71 -5.99 7.69
N GLY A 15 -17.58 -6.63 7.33
CA GLY A 15 -17.37 -7.26 6.01
C GLY A 15 -17.16 -6.28 4.86
N LYS A 16 -16.84 -5.00 5.13
CA LYS A 16 -16.59 -3.98 4.09
C LYS A 16 -15.27 -4.18 3.35
N ASP A 17 -14.33 -4.90 3.95
CA ASP A 17 -13.01 -5.24 3.38
C ASP A 17 -13.10 -5.98 2.03
N GLU A 18 -14.10 -6.84 1.85
CA GLU A 18 -14.33 -7.52 0.56
C GLU A 18 -14.74 -6.56 -0.56
N GLY A 19 -15.44 -5.47 -0.21
CA GLY A 19 -15.79 -4.40 -1.15
C GLY A 19 -14.56 -3.64 -1.62
N MET A 20 -13.61 -3.38 -0.72
CA MET A 20 -12.34 -2.72 -1.03
C MET A 20 -11.47 -3.58 -1.97
N GLU A 21 -11.36 -4.89 -1.72
CA GLU A 21 -10.67 -5.82 -2.60
C GLU A 21 -11.21 -5.76 -4.03
N ARG A 22 -12.55 -5.90 -4.18
CA ARG A 22 -13.21 -5.83 -5.50
C ARG A 22 -13.00 -4.48 -6.20
N GLY A 23 -13.05 -3.38 -5.45
CA GLY A 23 -12.89 -2.02 -5.99
C GLY A 23 -11.48 -1.75 -6.52
N HIS A 24 -10.45 -2.29 -5.86
CA HIS A 24 -9.07 -2.01 -6.20
C HIS A 24 -8.39 -3.08 -7.06
N HIS A 25 -9.09 -4.17 -7.39
CA HIS A 25 -8.54 -5.31 -8.13
C HIS A 25 -7.79 -4.89 -9.41
N ASN A 26 -8.43 -4.10 -10.26
CA ASN A 26 -7.82 -3.68 -11.53
C ASN A 26 -6.58 -2.80 -11.33
N SER A 27 -6.62 -1.87 -10.37
CA SER A 27 -5.48 -1.01 -10.04
C SER A 27 -4.29 -1.84 -9.54
N VAL A 28 -4.54 -2.83 -8.69
CA VAL A 28 -3.52 -3.78 -8.23
C VAL A 28 -2.96 -4.62 -9.38
N GLU A 29 -3.79 -5.06 -10.34
CA GLU A 29 -3.31 -5.72 -11.56
C GLU A 29 -2.34 -4.84 -12.36
N HIS A 30 -2.59 -3.55 -12.46
CA HIS A 30 -1.65 -2.61 -13.07
C HIS A 30 -0.33 -2.54 -12.31
N MET A 31 -0.37 -2.51 -10.96
CA MET A 31 0.83 -2.51 -10.13
C MET A 31 1.63 -3.81 -10.28
N PHE A 32 0.96 -4.97 -10.29
CA PHE A 32 1.61 -6.25 -10.55
C PHE A 32 2.31 -6.29 -11.91
N LYS A 33 1.67 -5.80 -12.97
CA LYS A 33 2.29 -5.72 -14.31
C LYS A 33 3.56 -4.84 -14.30
N MET A 34 3.63 -3.79 -13.46
CA MET A 34 4.83 -2.97 -13.29
C MET A 34 5.93 -3.76 -12.58
N ILE A 35 5.61 -4.46 -11.50
CA ILE A 35 6.54 -5.33 -10.76
C ILE A 35 7.11 -6.44 -11.67
N LEU A 36 6.25 -7.14 -12.41
CA LEU A 36 6.68 -8.23 -13.29
C LEU A 36 7.64 -7.80 -14.42
N LYS A 37 7.55 -6.55 -14.87
CA LYS A 37 8.50 -5.99 -15.85
C LYS A 37 9.92 -5.91 -15.32
N GLN A 38 10.12 -5.84 -14.00
CA GLN A 38 11.44 -5.78 -13.37
C GLN A 38 12.17 -7.12 -13.37
N LYS A 39 11.46 -8.23 -13.70
CA LYS A 39 12.02 -9.59 -13.80
C LYS A 39 12.72 -10.04 -12.51
N TYR A 40 12.22 -9.66 -11.36
CA TYR A 40 12.72 -10.16 -10.09
C TYR A 40 12.64 -11.69 -10.04
N THR A 41 13.65 -12.31 -9.49
CA THR A 41 13.70 -13.74 -9.21
C THR A 41 13.94 -13.96 -7.73
N ASN A 42 13.20 -14.88 -7.11
CA ASN A 42 13.35 -15.22 -5.71
C ASN A 42 13.26 -14.01 -4.76
N TYR A 43 12.26 -13.15 -4.97
CA TYR A 43 12.07 -11.89 -4.24
C TYR A 43 11.19 -12.07 -2.98
N SER A 44 11.45 -11.21 -2.02
CA SER A 44 10.60 -11.01 -0.83
C SER A 44 9.75 -9.74 -0.98
N VAL A 45 8.51 -9.79 -0.46
CA VAL A 45 7.60 -8.64 -0.50
C VAL A 45 6.97 -8.37 0.86
N MET A 46 6.79 -7.09 1.18
CA MET A 46 5.96 -6.60 2.29
C MET A 46 4.84 -5.74 1.73
N ASP A 47 3.60 -6.12 2.04
CA ASP A 47 2.40 -5.32 1.76
C ASP A 47 2.05 -4.48 3.00
N ILE A 48 2.14 -3.15 2.88
CA ILE A 48 1.89 -2.19 3.95
C ILE A 48 0.45 -1.66 3.83
N GLY A 49 -0.36 -1.90 4.87
CA GLY A 49 -1.80 -1.72 4.84
C GLY A 49 -2.48 -2.89 4.14
N CYS A 50 -2.07 -4.11 4.47
CA CYS A 50 -2.46 -5.31 3.74
C CYS A 50 -3.94 -5.71 3.90
N GLY A 51 -4.68 -5.09 4.84
CA GLY A 51 -6.06 -5.42 5.12
C GLY A 51 -6.26 -6.92 5.38
N ASN A 52 -7.21 -7.54 4.68
CA ASN A 52 -7.50 -8.98 4.78
C ASN A 52 -6.49 -9.90 4.08
N GLY A 53 -5.36 -9.35 3.62
CA GLY A 53 -4.24 -10.10 3.06
C GLY A 53 -4.40 -10.58 1.61
N TRP A 54 -5.39 -10.10 0.85
CA TRP A 54 -5.65 -10.59 -0.50
C TRP A 54 -4.49 -10.33 -1.48
N VAL A 55 -3.78 -9.20 -1.34
CA VAL A 55 -2.59 -8.89 -2.16
C VAL A 55 -1.40 -9.78 -1.76
N VAL A 56 -1.24 -10.08 -0.47
CA VAL A 56 -0.22 -11.03 0.01
C VAL A 56 -0.45 -12.40 -0.63
N ARG A 57 -1.69 -12.92 -0.62
CA ARG A 57 -2.04 -14.19 -1.28
C ARG A 57 -1.75 -14.16 -2.78
N LYS A 58 -2.06 -13.03 -3.45
CA LYS A 58 -1.75 -12.85 -4.86
C LYS A 58 -0.25 -12.92 -5.17
N PHE A 59 0.61 -12.37 -4.31
CA PHE A 59 2.06 -12.50 -4.46
C PHE A 59 2.53 -13.95 -4.32
N GLN A 60 1.94 -14.71 -3.40
CA GLN A 60 2.29 -16.12 -3.18
C GLN A 60 2.00 -17.02 -4.40
N GLU A 61 1.01 -16.67 -5.22
CA GLU A 61 0.72 -17.38 -6.47
C GLU A 61 1.83 -17.21 -7.52
N HIS A 62 2.70 -16.20 -7.36
CA HIS A 62 3.77 -15.93 -8.32
C HIS A 62 5.01 -16.74 -7.97
N SER A 63 5.43 -17.64 -8.86
CA SER A 63 6.53 -18.60 -8.63
C SER A 63 7.89 -17.97 -8.29
N ALA A 64 8.11 -16.70 -8.66
CA ALA A 64 9.33 -15.97 -8.30
C ALA A 64 9.24 -15.31 -6.92
N CYS A 65 8.08 -15.26 -6.27
CA CYS A 65 7.93 -14.77 -4.91
C CYS A 65 8.41 -15.83 -3.92
N LYS A 66 9.46 -15.51 -3.18
CA LYS A 66 10.00 -16.41 -2.14
C LYS A 66 9.16 -16.35 -0.87
N GLU A 67 8.76 -15.16 -0.49
CA GLU A 67 7.96 -14.90 0.71
C GLU A 67 7.17 -13.60 0.56
N ALA A 68 5.94 -13.62 1.05
CA ALA A 68 5.05 -12.46 1.07
C ALA A 68 4.53 -12.24 2.49
N HIS A 69 4.74 -11.04 3.01
CA HIS A 69 4.32 -10.62 4.33
C HIS A 69 3.34 -9.45 4.23
N GLY A 70 2.45 -9.34 5.23
CA GLY A 70 1.50 -8.24 5.35
C GLY A 70 1.62 -7.52 6.68
N LEU A 71 1.44 -6.20 6.67
CA LEU A 71 1.38 -5.34 7.85
C LEU A 71 0.08 -4.53 7.82
N ASP A 72 -0.68 -4.58 8.89
CA ASP A 72 -1.85 -3.71 9.08
C ASP A 72 -2.03 -3.35 10.55
N GLY A 73 -2.55 -2.14 10.81
CA GLY A 73 -2.84 -1.67 12.16
C GLY A 73 -4.13 -2.23 12.74
N ALA A 74 -5.10 -2.61 11.88
CA ALA A 74 -6.40 -3.12 12.27
C ALA A 74 -6.33 -4.61 12.62
N ASN A 75 -6.62 -4.94 13.88
CA ASN A 75 -6.51 -6.31 14.38
C ASN A 75 -7.42 -7.29 13.65
N HIS A 76 -8.69 -6.92 13.45
CA HIS A 76 -9.65 -7.80 12.77
C HIS A 76 -9.34 -8.00 11.28
N MET A 77 -8.65 -7.04 10.63
CA MET A 77 -8.10 -7.25 9.29
C MET A 77 -7.04 -8.36 9.32
N ILE A 78 -6.10 -8.30 10.26
CA ILE A 78 -5.04 -9.31 10.40
C ILE A 78 -5.60 -10.68 10.81
N GLU A 79 -6.62 -10.74 11.65
CA GLU A 79 -7.30 -11.99 11.99
C GLU A 79 -7.94 -12.63 10.75
N LYS A 80 -8.61 -11.83 9.90
CA LYS A 80 -9.14 -12.30 8.62
C LYS A 80 -8.03 -12.76 7.67
N ALA A 81 -6.96 -11.98 7.54
CA ALA A 81 -5.82 -12.34 6.71
C ALA A 81 -5.27 -13.71 7.10
N LYS A 82 -5.00 -13.94 8.40
CA LYS A 82 -4.53 -15.23 8.93
C LYS A 82 -5.53 -16.37 8.78
N LYS A 83 -6.83 -16.08 8.85
CA LYS A 83 -7.88 -17.09 8.63
C LYS A 83 -7.94 -17.54 7.17
N ASN A 84 -7.72 -16.61 6.25
CA ASN A 84 -7.83 -16.84 4.81
C ASN A 84 -6.52 -17.36 4.18
N ASP A 85 -5.41 -17.35 4.92
CA ASP A 85 -4.09 -17.68 4.42
C ASP A 85 -3.25 -18.40 5.48
N SER A 86 -2.86 -19.63 5.17
CA SER A 86 -2.02 -20.47 6.04
C SER A 86 -0.50 -20.36 5.75
N ILE A 87 -0.11 -19.61 4.72
CA ILE A 87 1.28 -19.52 4.22
C ILE A 87 1.89 -18.17 4.57
N GLY A 88 1.15 -17.07 4.37
CA GLY A 88 1.63 -15.72 4.58
C GLY A 88 1.92 -15.39 6.05
N THR A 89 2.83 -14.46 6.25
CA THR A 89 3.13 -13.92 7.57
C THR A 89 2.51 -12.54 7.72
N TYR A 90 1.71 -12.35 8.76
CA TYR A 90 0.94 -11.13 8.99
C TYR A 90 1.29 -10.50 10.34
N PHE A 91 1.61 -9.21 10.33
CA PHE A 91 1.96 -8.41 11.49
C PHE A 91 0.82 -7.43 11.81
N ASN A 92 0.33 -7.46 13.05
CA ASN A 92 -0.59 -6.45 13.54
C ASN A 92 0.22 -5.34 14.23
N ALA A 93 0.48 -4.25 13.53
CA ALA A 93 1.18 -3.08 14.08
C ALA A 93 0.88 -1.82 13.26
N ASN A 94 0.89 -0.66 13.93
CA ASN A 94 0.97 0.62 13.24
C ASN A 94 2.38 0.77 12.63
N ILE A 95 2.45 1.10 11.34
CA ILE A 95 3.74 1.27 10.64
C ILE A 95 4.63 2.33 11.29
N GLU A 96 4.06 3.35 11.94
CA GLU A 96 4.82 4.39 12.64
C GLU A 96 5.71 3.78 13.73
N ASP A 97 5.21 2.77 14.43
CA ASP A 97 5.89 2.10 15.55
C ASP A 97 6.56 0.78 15.16
N TRP A 98 6.23 0.26 13.96
CA TRP A 98 6.71 -1.03 13.51
C TRP A 98 8.20 -1.02 13.20
N THR A 99 8.91 -2.06 13.65
CA THR A 99 10.31 -2.33 13.27
C THR A 99 10.33 -3.57 12.36
N PRO A 100 10.82 -3.45 11.12
CA PRO A 100 10.93 -4.59 10.21
C PRO A 100 11.82 -5.68 10.77
N ILE A 101 11.39 -6.94 10.63
CA ILE A 101 12.21 -8.11 11.00
C ILE A 101 13.32 -8.37 10.00
N GLN A 102 13.18 -7.86 8.79
CA GLN A 102 14.12 -7.95 7.68
C GLN A 102 13.85 -6.81 6.69
N LYS A 103 14.70 -6.67 5.69
CA LYS A 103 14.43 -5.84 4.51
C LYS A 103 13.85 -6.70 3.40
N TYR A 104 13.09 -6.05 2.52
CA TYR A 104 12.36 -6.68 1.43
C TYR A 104 12.83 -6.15 0.08
N ASP A 105 12.71 -6.97 -0.96
CA ASP A 105 13.05 -6.58 -2.33
C ASP A 105 11.94 -5.71 -2.93
N ILE A 106 10.71 -5.94 -2.50
CA ILE A 106 9.55 -5.15 -2.92
C ILE A 106 8.78 -4.71 -1.67
N ILE A 107 8.49 -3.41 -1.58
CA ILE A 107 7.46 -2.88 -0.69
C ILE A 107 6.27 -2.48 -1.55
N PHE A 108 5.11 -3.00 -1.20
CA PHE A 108 3.83 -2.73 -1.83
C PHE A 108 2.92 -1.98 -0.87
N SER A 109 2.10 -1.07 -1.36
CA SER A 109 1.07 -0.42 -0.54
C SER A 109 -0.07 0.04 -1.43
N MET A 110 -1.31 -0.33 -1.09
CA MET A 110 -2.52 0.15 -1.77
C MET A 110 -3.44 0.82 -0.76
N GLU A 111 -3.89 2.05 -1.08
CA GLU A 111 -4.88 2.80 -0.30
C GLU A 111 -4.51 3.00 1.19
N THR A 112 -3.25 3.30 1.48
CA THR A 112 -2.77 3.38 2.87
C THR A 112 -2.10 4.69 3.23
N LEU A 113 -1.20 5.21 2.36
CA LEU A 113 -0.25 6.25 2.78
C LEU A 113 -0.87 7.62 3.02
N TYR A 114 -2.00 7.92 2.46
CA TYR A 114 -2.70 9.18 2.71
C TYR A 114 -3.43 9.25 4.06
N TYR A 115 -3.47 8.15 4.81
CA TYR A 115 -4.01 8.13 6.19
C TYR A 115 -3.02 8.63 7.24
N PHE A 116 -1.78 8.96 6.87
CA PHE A 116 -0.78 9.51 7.77
C PHE A 116 -0.71 11.03 7.64
N GLN A 117 -0.58 11.73 8.76
CA GLN A 117 -0.41 13.20 8.76
C GLN A 117 0.89 13.63 8.08
N THR A 118 1.91 12.78 8.13
CA THR A 118 3.23 13.05 7.53
C THR A 118 3.69 11.87 6.67
N PRO A 119 3.07 11.65 5.48
CA PRO A 119 3.40 10.51 4.60
C PRO A 119 4.89 10.40 4.28
N LYS A 120 5.59 11.56 4.19
CA LYS A 120 7.03 11.59 3.97
C LYS A 120 7.81 10.81 5.02
N ASN A 121 7.41 10.87 6.29
CA ASN A 121 8.10 10.15 7.37
C ASN A 121 7.95 8.63 7.19
N ILE A 122 6.75 8.18 6.80
CA ILE A 122 6.47 6.77 6.53
C ILE A 122 7.29 6.28 5.33
N ILE A 123 7.29 7.04 4.24
CA ILE A 123 8.05 6.69 3.02
C ILE A 123 9.56 6.67 3.31
N ASN A 124 10.06 7.60 4.14
CA ASN A 124 11.45 7.60 4.56
C ASN A 124 11.79 6.39 5.45
N LYS A 125 10.90 5.99 6.37
CA LYS A 125 11.04 4.77 7.18
C LYS A 125 11.08 3.53 6.29
N ILE A 126 10.16 3.40 5.33
CA ILE A 126 10.16 2.33 4.32
C ILE A 126 11.53 2.26 3.62
N TYR A 127 11.99 3.39 3.09
CA TYR A 127 13.25 3.46 2.35
C TYR A 127 14.45 3.02 3.19
N LYS A 128 14.56 3.49 4.42
CA LYS A 128 15.72 3.25 5.29
C LYS A 128 15.72 1.87 5.92
N ASP A 129 14.56 1.48 6.47
CA ASP A 129 14.49 0.38 7.41
C ASP A 129 13.97 -0.91 6.76
N ALA A 130 13.04 -0.80 5.78
CA ALA A 130 12.33 -1.94 5.23
C ALA A 130 12.76 -2.35 3.82
N LEU A 131 13.35 -1.45 3.02
CA LEU A 131 13.68 -1.72 1.62
C LEU A 131 15.15 -2.10 1.44
N ASN A 132 15.41 -3.19 0.71
CA ASN A 132 16.74 -3.61 0.26
C ASN A 132 17.35 -2.58 -0.72
N ASN A 133 18.67 -2.54 -0.83
CA ASN A 133 19.33 -1.89 -1.97
C ASN A 133 18.88 -2.60 -3.25
N GLN A 134 18.66 -1.84 -4.31
CA GLN A 134 18.05 -2.27 -5.58
C GLN A 134 16.57 -2.71 -5.45
N GLY A 135 15.99 -2.55 -4.27
CA GLY A 135 14.59 -2.83 -4.02
C GLY A 135 13.65 -1.78 -4.60
N MET A 136 12.42 -2.18 -4.83
CA MET A 136 11.33 -1.37 -5.39
C MET A 136 10.30 -1.03 -4.33
N PHE A 137 9.93 0.24 -4.24
CA PHE A 137 8.70 0.64 -3.56
C PHE A 137 7.66 1.05 -4.58
N ILE A 138 6.47 0.46 -4.51
CA ILE A 138 5.33 0.80 -5.34
C ILE A 138 4.10 1.05 -4.48
N MET A 139 3.43 2.17 -4.70
CA MET A 139 2.18 2.50 -4.04
C MET A 139 1.08 2.85 -5.03
N GLY A 140 -0.16 2.56 -4.67
CA GLY A 140 -1.38 3.00 -5.35
C GLY A 140 -2.26 3.78 -4.37
N ILE A 141 -2.80 4.91 -4.80
CA ILE A 141 -3.73 5.73 -4.01
C ILE A 141 -4.84 6.31 -4.89
N ASP A 142 -6.02 6.36 -4.34
CA ASP A 142 -7.20 6.96 -4.97
C ASP A 142 -7.46 8.38 -4.43
N HIS A 143 -7.00 8.67 -3.21
CA HIS A 143 -7.14 10.00 -2.62
C HIS A 143 -5.92 10.88 -2.90
N TYR A 144 -6.08 11.85 -3.78
CA TYR A 144 -5.11 12.90 -4.10
C TYR A 144 -5.83 14.12 -4.68
N ARG A 145 -5.20 15.30 -4.65
CA ARG A 145 -5.84 16.60 -4.95
C ARG A 145 -6.54 16.63 -6.31
N GLU A 146 -5.96 16.02 -7.33
CA GLU A 146 -6.47 16.04 -8.69
C GLU A 146 -7.60 15.01 -8.92
N ASN A 147 -7.92 14.16 -7.94
CA ASN A 147 -9.08 13.27 -7.96
C ASN A 147 -10.21 13.86 -7.11
N GLU A 148 -10.97 14.79 -7.70
CA GLU A 148 -11.99 15.56 -7.00
C GLU A 148 -13.04 14.71 -6.29
N GLU A 149 -13.43 13.55 -6.86
CA GLU A 149 -14.42 12.64 -6.26
C GLU A 149 -13.96 12.00 -4.95
N SER A 150 -12.68 12.07 -4.62
CA SER A 150 -12.15 11.54 -3.36
C SER A 150 -12.03 12.59 -2.25
N LEU A 151 -12.21 13.86 -2.54
CA LEU A 151 -11.88 14.95 -1.61
C LEU A 151 -12.81 15.04 -0.39
N ASP A 152 -14.02 14.52 -0.48
CA ASP A 152 -14.99 14.44 0.61
C ASP A 152 -14.84 13.22 1.52
N TRP A 153 -13.92 12.28 1.20
CA TRP A 153 -13.80 11.02 1.92
C TRP A 153 -13.48 11.17 3.40
N GLY A 154 -12.68 12.17 3.77
CA GLY A 154 -12.38 12.45 5.17
C GLY A 154 -13.64 12.68 6.01
N GLU A 155 -14.55 13.53 5.51
CA GLU A 155 -15.82 13.81 6.16
C GLU A 155 -16.80 12.64 6.02
N LYS A 156 -16.98 12.14 4.82
CA LYS A 156 -17.95 11.07 4.49
C LYS A 156 -17.73 9.77 5.24
N PHE A 157 -16.47 9.40 5.46
CA PHE A 157 -16.10 8.15 6.15
C PHE A 157 -15.52 8.37 7.54
N ASN A 158 -15.53 9.62 8.03
CA ASN A 158 -14.97 10.01 9.31
C ASN A 158 -13.49 9.58 9.49
N LEU A 159 -12.68 9.79 8.45
CA LEU A 159 -11.26 9.44 8.39
C LEU A 159 -10.36 10.69 8.49
N GLU A 160 -9.19 10.52 9.06
CA GLU A 160 -8.12 11.51 9.01
C GLU A 160 -7.29 11.28 7.75
N ILE A 161 -7.33 12.23 6.82
CA ILE A 161 -6.73 12.07 5.48
C ILE A 161 -5.82 13.26 5.17
N THR A 162 -4.66 12.98 4.61
CA THR A 162 -3.73 13.98 4.08
C THR A 162 -3.91 14.08 2.56
N THR A 163 -4.36 15.23 2.09
CA THR A 163 -4.58 15.49 0.66
C THR A 163 -3.35 16.18 0.06
N LEU A 164 -2.60 15.46 -0.77
CA LEU A 164 -1.47 15.98 -1.52
C LEU A 164 -1.75 15.98 -3.02
N THR A 165 -1.07 16.85 -3.77
CA THR A 165 -1.07 16.81 -5.24
C THR A 165 -0.22 15.66 -5.75
N ILE A 166 -0.43 15.21 -6.99
CA ILE A 166 0.47 14.24 -7.67
C ILE A 166 1.92 14.72 -7.59
N LYS A 167 2.15 16.00 -7.85
CA LYS A 167 3.50 16.59 -7.75
C LYS A 167 4.09 16.43 -6.35
N ASN A 168 3.32 16.70 -5.29
CA ASN A 168 3.81 16.56 -3.92
C ASN A 168 4.16 15.11 -3.58
N TRP A 169 3.34 14.15 -3.99
CA TRP A 169 3.65 12.72 -3.81
C TRP A 169 4.95 12.32 -4.50
N VAL A 170 5.13 12.70 -5.75
CA VAL A 170 6.37 12.42 -6.51
C VAL A 170 7.58 13.12 -5.90
N ASP A 171 7.42 14.36 -5.43
CA ASP A 171 8.50 15.10 -4.78
C ASP A 171 8.93 14.48 -3.43
N ILE A 172 8.01 13.83 -2.71
CA ILE A 172 8.36 13.04 -1.51
C ILE A 172 9.31 11.90 -1.88
N PHE A 173 9.01 11.13 -2.92
CA PHE A 173 9.91 10.05 -3.37
C PHE A 173 11.30 10.57 -3.71
N LYS A 174 11.39 11.67 -4.46
CA LYS A 174 12.69 12.32 -4.80
C LYS A 174 13.45 12.75 -3.53
N GLN A 175 12.77 13.42 -2.61
CA GLN A 175 13.38 13.95 -1.39
C GLN A 175 13.86 12.86 -0.43
N VAL A 176 13.20 11.69 -0.42
CA VAL A 176 13.61 10.53 0.36
C VAL A 176 14.83 9.83 -0.25
N GLY A 177 15.05 9.97 -1.57
CA GLY A 177 16.23 9.42 -2.25
C GLY A 177 15.93 8.28 -3.23
N PHE A 178 14.66 8.06 -3.58
CA PHE A 178 14.32 7.09 -4.62
C PHE A 178 14.83 7.54 -5.99
N SER A 179 15.24 6.58 -6.80
CA SER A 179 15.69 6.74 -8.18
C SER A 179 14.70 6.09 -9.15
N ASN A 180 14.82 6.40 -10.44
CA ASN A 180 13.97 5.86 -11.50
C ASN A 180 12.46 5.94 -11.16
N ILE A 181 12.06 7.10 -10.61
CA ILE A 181 10.68 7.32 -10.19
C ILE A 181 9.79 7.43 -11.41
N THR A 182 8.76 6.60 -11.49
CA THR A 182 7.69 6.73 -12.48
C THR A 182 6.33 6.79 -11.81
N TYR A 183 5.37 7.42 -12.47
CA TYR A 183 4.01 7.47 -11.99
C TYR A 183 3.00 7.47 -13.15
N LYS A 184 1.79 6.99 -12.88
CA LYS A 184 0.67 7.02 -13.81
C LYS A 184 -0.67 6.96 -13.08
N GLN A 185 -1.71 7.43 -13.71
CA GLN A 185 -3.09 7.19 -13.31
C GLN A 185 -3.66 6.03 -14.13
N VAL A 186 -4.40 5.14 -13.47
CA VAL A 186 -5.05 3.98 -14.09
C VAL A 186 -6.51 3.91 -13.69
N GLU A 187 -7.33 3.23 -14.50
CA GLU A 187 -8.77 3.02 -14.24
C GLU A 187 -9.58 4.35 -14.12
N ALA A 188 -9.11 5.41 -14.79
CA ALA A 188 -9.85 6.67 -14.87
C ALA A 188 -11.15 6.47 -15.68
N LYS A 189 -12.27 7.04 -15.20
CA LYS A 189 -13.58 6.92 -15.85
C LYS A 189 -14.51 8.08 -15.51
N GLY A 190 -14.99 8.81 -16.49
CA GLY A 190 -15.83 9.99 -16.28
C GLY A 190 -15.08 11.08 -15.50
N SER A 191 -15.62 11.51 -14.36
CA SER A 191 -15.00 12.46 -13.43
C SER A 191 -13.98 11.82 -12.49
N TRP A 192 -13.99 10.49 -12.36
CA TRP A 192 -13.02 9.75 -11.58
C TRP A 192 -11.64 9.76 -12.23
N SER A 193 -10.65 10.36 -11.59
CA SER A 193 -9.29 10.50 -12.11
C SER A 193 -8.46 9.22 -12.06
N GLY A 194 -8.98 8.16 -11.46
CA GLY A 194 -8.34 6.85 -11.34
C GLY A 194 -7.39 6.74 -10.16
N THR A 195 -6.77 5.58 -10.04
CA THR A 195 -5.73 5.31 -9.06
C THR A 195 -4.40 5.91 -9.51
N LEU A 196 -3.79 6.73 -8.67
CA LEU A 196 -2.41 7.19 -8.86
C LEU A 196 -1.45 6.11 -8.38
N ILE A 197 -0.69 5.54 -9.30
CA ILE A 197 0.40 4.61 -8.98
C ILE A 197 1.72 5.35 -9.08
N ILE A 198 2.58 5.20 -8.06
CA ILE A 198 3.95 5.72 -8.04
C ILE A 198 4.90 4.59 -7.69
N GLU A 199 5.99 4.45 -8.43
CA GLU A 199 7.07 3.52 -8.13
C GLU A 199 8.41 4.24 -8.08
N GLY A 200 9.34 3.70 -7.29
CA GLY A 200 10.71 4.18 -7.20
C GLY A 200 11.64 3.10 -6.65
N PHE A 201 12.93 3.24 -6.93
CA PHE A 201 13.96 2.26 -6.58
C PHE A 201 14.96 2.84 -5.60
N LYS A 202 15.43 2.02 -4.66
CA LYS A 202 16.57 2.32 -3.81
C LYS A 202 17.82 1.80 -4.48
N LEU A 203 18.73 2.70 -4.86
CA LEU A 203 20.04 2.34 -5.42
C LEU A 203 21.06 2.05 -4.33
#